data_6f096e38950ca75ef8a503214e8dae35
#
_entry.id   6f096e38950ca75ef8a503214e8dae35
#
_cell.length_a   1.000
_cell.length_b   1.000
_cell.length_c   1.000
_cell.angle_alpha   90.00
_cell.angle_beta   90.00
_cell.angle_gamma   90.00
#
_symmetry.space_group_name_H-M   'P 1'
#
loop_
_entity.id
_entity.type
_entity.pdbx_description
1 polymer ?
#
loop_
_entity_poly.entity_id
_entity_poly.type
_entity_poly.pdbx_seq_one_letter_code
_entity_poly.pdbx_strand_id
1 'polypeptide(L)'
;MPPEELVNQAIATFNQRDAAAYTALFAEDTVLRDPFVPEPTKGREALAELVTGIWGSFSDVHWELAGPVVANGKRVAYPLTIRMTHDGPMPMPDGTVIEPTGERIAFETGIFWTLDDHGLVAEERGYFDATAVAMQLGLVD
;
A
#
# COMPACT_ATOMS: atom_id res chain seq x y z
N MET A 1 7.32 -7.75 -18.40
CA MET A 1 6.49 -8.50 -17.44
C MET A 1 5.02 -8.16 -17.67
N PRO A 2 4.14 -9.15 -17.83
CA PRO A 2 2.71 -8.86 -17.97
C PRO A 2 2.16 -8.14 -16.73
N PRO A 3 1.16 -7.27 -16.89
CA PRO A 3 0.62 -6.52 -15.73
C PRO A 3 0.14 -7.40 -14.58
N GLU A 4 -0.49 -8.54 -14.86
CA GLU A 4 -0.93 -9.46 -13.82
C GLU A 4 0.24 -10.03 -13.02
N GLU A 5 1.32 -10.40 -13.69
CA GLU A 5 2.54 -10.89 -13.06
C GLU A 5 3.19 -9.79 -12.20
N LEU A 6 3.20 -8.56 -12.70
CA LEU A 6 3.73 -7.41 -11.95
C LEU A 6 2.94 -7.20 -10.64
N VAL A 7 1.61 -7.27 -10.70
CA VAL A 7 0.76 -7.17 -9.51
C VAL A 7 1.06 -8.30 -8.53
N ASN A 8 1.15 -9.54 -9.03
CA ASN A 8 1.47 -10.69 -8.17
C ASN A 8 2.84 -10.56 -7.52
N GLN A 9 3.83 -10.03 -8.23
CA GLN A 9 5.15 -9.77 -7.68
C GLN A 9 5.11 -8.68 -6.60
N ALA A 10 4.35 -7.62 -6.82
CA ALA A 10 4.20 -6.55 -5.83
C ALA A 10 3.59 -7.11 -4.53
N ILE A 11 2.53 -7.90 -4.65
CA ILE A 11 1.88 -8.52 -3.49
C ILE A 11 2.85 -9.47 -2.77
N ALA A 12 3.54 -10.34 -3.52
CA ALA A 12 4.45 -11.32 -2.95
C ALA A 12 5.62 -10.64 -2.22
N THR A 13 6.27 -9.66 -2.83
CA THR A 13 7.41 -8.97 -2.21
C THR A 13 7.00 -8.16 -0.99
N PHE A 14 5.83 -7.53 -1.03
CA PHE A 14 5.30 -6.83 0.14
C PHE A 14 5.05 -7.82 1.29
N ASN A 15 4.39 -8.93 1.01
CA ASN A 15 4.08 -9.95 2.04
C ASN A 15 5.34 -10.60 2.60
N GLN A 16 6.40 -10.69 1.82
CA GLN A 16 7.70 -11.23 2.24
C GLN A 16 8.53 -10.21 3.03
N ARG A 17 8.07 -8.97 3.16
CA ARG A 17 8.81 -7.87 3.81
C ARG A 17 10.14 -7.55 3.09
N ASP A 18 10.18 -7.72 1.78
CA ASP A 18 11.36 -7.44 0.97
C ASP A 18 11.23 -6.05 0.34
N ALA A 19 11.64 -5.02 1.05
CA ALA A 19 11.51 -3.63 0.61
C ALA A 19 12.29 -3.38 -0.69
N ALA A 20 13.48 -3.95 -0.83
CA ALA A 20 14.31 -3.75 -2.02
C ALA A 20 13.63 -4.34 -3.27
N ALA A 21 13.14 -5.58 -3.17
CA ALA A 21 12.46 -6.23 -4.28
C ALA A 21 11.13 -5.53 -4.61
N TYR A 22 10.39 -5.10 -3.59
CA TYR A 22 9.15 -4.38 -3.79
C TYR A 22 9.38 -3.05 -4.52
N THR A 23 10.29 -2.21 -4.03
CA THR A 23 10.53 -0.88 -4.61
C THR A 23 11.16 -0.96 -6.00
N ALA A 24 11.86 -2.06 -6.32
CA ALA A 24 12.43 -2.27 -7.65
C ALA A 24 11.36 -2.38 -8.75
N LEU A 25 10.12 -2.66 -8.40
CA LEU A 25 9.00 -2.72 -9.34
C LEU A 25 8.47 -1.33 -9.72
N PHE A 26 8.92 -0.31 -9.00
CA PHE A 26 8.47 1.08 -9.16
C PHE A 26 9.55 1.91 -9.84
N ALA A 27 9.13 2.94 -10.57
CA ALA A 27 10.07 3.91 -11.16
C ALA A 27 10.82 4.68 -10.07
N GLU A 28 12.03 5.15 -10.38
CA GLU A 28 12.82 5.93 -9.41
C GLU A 28 12.08 7.18 -8.92
N ASP A 29 11.31 7.80 -9.81
CA ASP A 29 10.54 9.01 -9.54
C ASP A 29 9.05 8.70 -9.33
N THR A 30 8.72 7.49 -8.93
CA THR A 30 7.33 7.06 -8.69
C THR A 30 6.60 7.98 -7.71
N VAL A 31 5.29 8.11 -7.90
CA VAL A 31 4.42 8.92 -7.03
C VAL A 31 3.24 8.09 -6.58
N LEU A 32 3.03 8.01 -5.28
CA LEU A 32 1.91 7.28 -4.68
C LEU A 32 0.99 8.22 -3.92
N ARG A 33 -0.31 7.99 -4.06
CA ARG A 33 -1.36 8.71 -3.34
C ARG A 33 -2.32 7.72 -2.71
N ASP A 34 -2.65 7.95 -1.44
CA ASP A 34 -3.68 7.18 -0.75
C ASP A 34 -4.41 8.07 0.28
N PRO A 35 -5.61 7.63 0.78
CA PRO A 35 -6.45 8.46 1.64
C PRO A 35 -5.86 8.82 3.00
N PHE A 36 -4.93 8.03 3.54
CA PHE A 36 -4.32 8.33 4.85
C PHE A 36 -3.12 9.26 4.77
N VAL A 37 -2.53 9.42 3.60
CA VAL A 37 -1.33 10.22 3.44
C VAL A 37 -1.73 11.52 2.74
N PRO A 38 -1.71 12.67 3.45
CA PRO A 38 -2.20 13.94 2.89
C PRO A 38 -1.37 14.44 1.72
N GLU A 39 -0.08 14.10 1.68
CA GLU A 39 0.78 14.46 0.56
C GLU A 39 1.28 13.22 -0.18
N PRO A 40 1.51 13.33 -1.50
CA PRO A 40 2.02 12.19 -2.26
C PRO A 40 3.37 11.69 -1.76
N THR A 41 3.55 10.37 -1.74
CA THR A 41 4.84 9.74 -1.51
C THR A 41 5.62 9.76 -2.81
N LYS A 42 6.79 10.36 -2.83
CA LYS A 42 7.59 10.54 -4.04
C LYS A 42 8.94 9.84 -3.96
N GLY A 43 9.18 8.97 -4.93
CA GLY A 43 10.45 8.26 -5.09
C GLY A 43 10.52 6.95 -4.34
N ARG A 44 11.49 6.11 -4.78
CA ARG A 44 11.69 4.77 -4.19
C ARG A 44 12.10 4.80 -2.72
N GLU A 45 12.93 5.78 -2.33
CA GLU A 45 13.39 5.89 -0.94
C GLU A 45 12.21 6.16 0.00
N ALA A 46 11.35 7.13 -0.36
CA ALA A 46 10.16 7.43 0.41
C ALA A 46 9.19 6.25 0.42
N LEU A 47 9.09 5.53 -0.70
CA LEU A 47 8.26 4.32 -0.78
C LEU A 47 8.78 3.23 0.16
N ALA A 48 10.09 3.02 0.21
CA ALA A 48 10.69 2.05 1.14
C ALA A 48 10.41 2.41 2.59
N GLU A 49 10.49 3.69 2.94
CA GLU A 49 10.16 4.18 4.29
C GLU A 49 8.68 3.95 4.61
N LEU A 50 7.80 4.21 3.63
CA LEU A 50 6.36 4.00 3.80
C LEU A 50 6.04 2.54 4.12
N VAL A 51 6.52 1.60 3.30
CA VAL A 51 6.21 0.17 3.52
C VAL A 51 6.85 -0.37 4.78
N THR A 52 8.06 0.05 5.10
CA THR A 52 8.75 -0.33 6.34
C THR A 52 7.95 0.17 7.56
N GLY A 53 7.40 1.39 7.48
CA GLY A 53 6.53 1.94 8.51
C GLY A 53 5.25 1.13 8.69
N ILE A 54 4.63 0.70 7.59
CA ILE A 54 3.44 -0.14 7.64
C ILE A 54 3.75 -1.47 8.36
N TRP A 55 4.86 -2.11 8.01
CA TRP A 55 5.26 -3.37 8.66
C TRP A 55 5.56 -3.18 10.15
N GLY A 56 6.08 -2.01 10.53
CA GLY A 56 6.34 -1.68 11.92
C GLY A 56 5.08 -1.44 12.75
N SER A 57 4.05 -0.84 12.16
CA SER A 57 2.77 -0.57 12.83
C SER A 57 1.85 -1.79 12.84
N PHE A 58 1.97 -2.65 11.84
CA PHE A 58 1.10 -3.81 11.58
C PHE A 58 1.96 -4.99 11.18
N SER A 59 2.56 -5.69 12.15
CA SER A 59 3.56 -6.72 11.86
C SER A 59 3.03 -7.89 11.04
N ASP A 60 1.72 -8.14 11.11
CA ASP A 60 1.06 -9.24 10.40
C ASP A 60 0.33 -8.80 9.13
N VAL A 61 0.57 -7.56 8.64
CA VAL A 61 -0.14 -7.06 7.46
C VAL A 61 0.03 -8.02 6.28
N HIS A 62 -1.10 -8.33 5.64
CA HIS A 62 -1.15 -9.27 4.53
C HIS A 62 -2.04 -8.74 3.42
N TRP A 63 -1.54 -8.76 2.20
CA TRP A 63 -2.25 -8.37 0.99
C TRP A 63 -2.68 -9.59 0.20
N GLU A 64 -3.88 -9.56 -0.32
CA GLU A 64 -4.44 -10.61 -1.15
C GLU A 64 -5.29 -9.99 -2.26
N LEU A 65 -5.18 -10.50 -3.49
CA LEU A 65 -6.06 -10.05 -4.56
C LEU A 65 -7.52 -10.38 -4.22
N ALA A 66 -8.39 -9.37 -4.34
CA ALA A 66 -9.83 -9.52 -4.09
C ALA A 66 -10.64 -9.72 -5.39
N GLY A 67 -9.99 -9.66 -6.54
CA GLY A 67 -10.63 -9.84 -7.84
C GLY A 67 -9.60 -9.79 -8.96
N PRO A 68 -10.04 -9.80 -10.23
CA PRO A 68 -9.12 -9.85 -11.36
C PRO A 68 -8.33 -8.55 -11.54
N VAL A 69 -7.13 -8.69 -12.11
CA VAL A 69 -6.34 -7.56 -12.57
C VAL A 69 -6.90 -7.12 -13.93
N VAL A 70 -7.15 -5.83 -14.07
CA VAL A 70 -7.63 -5.23 -15.33
C VAL A 70 -6.52 -4.34 -15.87
N ALA A 71 -6.16 -4.53 -17.12
CA ALA A 71 -5.11 -3.75 -17.76
C ALA A 71 -5.54 -3.28 -19.15
N ASN A 72 -5.16 -2.06 -19.48
CA ASN A 72 -5.34 -1.47 -20.80
C ASN A 72 -4.10 -0.62 -21.10
N GLY A 73 -3.21 -1.14 -21.94
CA GLY A 73 -1.94 -0.48 -22.22
C GLY A 73 -1.11 -0.33 -20.94
N LYS A 74 -0.74 0.91 -20.61
CA LYS A 74 0.05 1.22 -19.42
C LYS A 74 -0.79 1.43 -18.15
N ARG A 75 -2.11 1.27 -18.25
CA ARG A 75 -3.01 1.43 -17.11
C ARG A 75 -3.38 0.06 -16.53
N VAL A 76 -3.22 -0.07 -15.20
CA VAL A 76 -3.49 -1.32 -14.49
C VAL A 76 -4.35 -0.99 -13.27
N ALA A 77 -5.38 -1.80 -13.04
CA ALA A 77 -6.23 -1.65 -11.86
C ALA A 77 -6.50 -3.02 -11.23
N TYR A 78 -6.53 -3.06 -9.90
CA TYR A 78 -6.81 -4.31 -9.20
C TYR A 78 -7.32 -4.02 -7.78
N PRO A 79 -8.20 -4.88 -7.25
CA PRO A 79 -8.64 -4.76 -5.87
C PRO A 79 -7.77 -5.60 -4.95
N LEU A 80 -7.50 -5.09 -3.75
CA LEU A 80 -6.81 -5.81 -2.70
C LEU A 80 -7.70 -5.95 -1.48
N THR A 81 -7.64 -7.11 -0.83
CA THR A 81 -8.05 -7.27 0.56
C THR A 81 -6.81 -7.13 1.44
N ILE A 82 -6.87 -6.25 2.42
CA ILE A 82 -5.80 -6.02 3.38
C ILE A 82 -6.30 -6.44 4.75
N ARG A 83 -5.50 -7.30 5.42
CA ARG A 83 -5.75 -7.73 6.80
C ARG A 83 -4.54 -7.38 7.63
N MET A 84 -4.78 -6.82 8.82
CA MET A 84 -3.68 -6.45 9.71
C MET A 84 -4.15 -6.26 11.15
N THR A 85 -3.22 -6.36 12.09
CA THR A 85 -3.44 -6.07 13.50
C THR A 85 -2.56 -4.88 13.89
N HIS A 86 -3.15 -3.88 14.54
CA HIS A 86 -2.39 -2.71 14.99
C HIS A 86 -1.62 -3.06 16.27
N ASP A 87 -0.40 -3.54 16.12
CA ASP A 87 0.45 -4.05 17.20
C ASP A 87 1.75 -3.27 17.41
N GLY A 88 2.00 -2.25 16.62
CA GLY A 88 3.14 -1.36 16.77
C GLY A 88 2.73 0.11 16.74
N PRO A 89 3.60 1.02 17.22
CA PRO A 89 3.29 2.45 17.20
C PRO A 89 3.11 2.94 15.76
N MET A 90 2.13 3.83 15.56
CA MET A 90 1.82 4.38 14.24
C MET A 90 2.07 5.87 14.23
N PRO A 91 3.20 6.33 13.64
CA PRO A 91 3.45 7.76 13.48
C PRO A 91 2.44 8.40 12.54
N MET A 92 1.96 9.57 12.92
CA MET A 92 1.00 10.35 12.12
C MET A 92 1.69 11.53 11.46
N PRO A 93 1.11 12.06 10.35
CA PRO A 93 1.71 13.20 9.63
C PRO A 93 1.89 14.46 10.48
N ASP A 94 1.08 14.64 11.53
CA ASP A 94 1.16 15.81 12.43
C ASP A 94 2.24 15.65 13.52
N GLY A 95 3.03 14.57 13.48
CA GLY A 95 4.07 14.29 14.46
C GLY A 95 3.59 13.54 15.69
N THR A 96 2.30 13.28 15.84
CA THR A 96 1.80 12.45 16.93
C THR A 96 2.04 10.97 16.63
N VAL A 97 2.00 10.15 17.68
CA VAL A 97 2.14 8.69 17.56
C VAL A 97 0.93 8.04 18.19
N ILE A 98 0.25 7.19 17.41
CA ILE A 98 -0.85 6.38 17.94
C ILE A 98 -0.26 5.09 18.49
N GLU A 99 -0.45 4.87 19.80
CA GLU A 99 0.00 3.65 20.45
C GLU A 99 -0.79 2.44 19.94
N PRO A 100 -0.20 1.23 19.98
CA PRO A 100 -0.89 0.04 19.50
C PRO A 100 -2.25 -0.16 20.15
N THR A 101 -3.29 -0.31 19.33
CA THR A 101 -4.66 -0.56 19.81
C THR A 101 -4.95 -2.04 20.02
N GLY A 102 -4.18 -2.93 19.38
CA GLY A 102 -4.45 -4.36 19.36
C GLY A 102 -5.62 -4.76 18.46
N GLU A 103 -6.24 -3.80 17.77
CA GLU A 103 -7.38 -4.06 16.92
C GLU A 103 -6.98 -4.80 15.65
N ARG A 104 -7.79 -5.81 15.28
CA ARG A 104 -7.69 -6.49 14.00
C ARG A 104 -8.59 -5.79 13.01
N ILE A 105 -8.03 -5.44 11.85
CA ILE A 105 -8.80 -4.78 10.81
C ILE A 105 -8.68 -5.52 9.49
N ALA A 106 -9.74 -5.39 8.68
CA ALA A 106 -9.75 -5.89 7.32
C ALA A 106 -10.53 -4.91 6.47
N PHE A 107 -10.01 -4.62 5.29
CA PHE A 107 -10.70 -3.72 4.35
C PHE A 107 -10.25 -4.02 2.93
N GLU A 108 -11.01 -3.51 1.97
CA GLU A 108 -10.65 -3.58 0.56
C GLU A 108 -10.20 -2.23 0.07
N THR A 109 -9.22 -2.24 -0.82
CA THR A 109 -8.74 -1.03 -1.50
C THR A 109 -8.69 -1.29 -3.01
N GLY A 110 -9.01 -0.26 -3.79
CA GLY A 110 -8.83 -0.28 -5.23
C GLY A 110 -7.51 0.40 -5.57
N ILE A 111 -6.64 -0.26 -6.31
CA ILE A 111 -5.33 0.24 -6.70
C ILE A 111 -5.33 0.52 -8.20
N PHE A 112 -4.79 1.67 -8.57
CA PHE A 112 -4.66 2.11 -9.96
C PHE A 112 -3.22 2.48 -10.24
N TRP A 113 -2.61 1.83 -11.24
CA TRP A 113 -1.24 2.09 -11.66
C TRP A 113 -1.20 2.73 -13.04
N THR A 114 -0.22 3.61 -13.24
CA THR A 114 0.27 3.99 -14.55
C THR A 114 1.70 3.49 -14.67
N LEU A 115 1.99 2.69 -15.69
CA LEU A 115 3.32 2.16 -15.93
C LEU A 115 4.10 3.12 -16.85
N ASP A 116 5.44 3.13 -16.71
CA ASP A 116 6.31 3.85 -17.63
C ASP A 116 6.69 2.99 -18.84
N ASP A 117 7.57 3.50 -19.70
CA ASP A 117 8.01 2.80 -20.90
C ASP A 117 8.88 1.57 -20.62
N HIS A 118 9.36 1.44 -19.39
CA HIS A 118 10.14 0.28 -18.93
C HIS A 118 9.30 -0.75 -18.19
N GLY A 119 7.98 -0.54 -18.10
CA GLY A 119 7.10 -1.44 -17.38
C GLY A 119 7.15 -1.31 -15.86
N LEU A 120 7.72 -0.22 -15.34
CA LEU A 120 7.75 0.08 -13.91
C LEU A 120 6.56 0.94 -13.52
N VAL A 121 6.15 0.86 -12.26
CA VAL A 121 5.03 1.67 -11.75
C VAL A 121 5.49 3.11 -11.57
N ALA A 122 5.01 4.01 -12.44
CA ALA A 122 5.31 5.44 -12.37
C ALA A 122 4.38 6.19 -11.43
N GLU A 123 3.11 5.76 -11.35
CA GLU A 123 2.11 6.36 -10.46
C GLU A 123 1.21 5.29 -9.89
N GLU A 124 0.90 5.41 -8.60
CA GLU A 124 -0.09 4.59 -7.93
C GLU A 124 -1.10 5.49 -7.24
N ARG A 125 -2.38 5.12 -7.35
CA ARG A 125 -3.46 5.70 -6.56
C ARG A 125 -4.21 4.57 -5.86
N GLY A 126 -4.37 4.69 -4.55
CA GLY A 126 -5.17 3.77 -3.77
C GLY A 126 -6.42 4.46 -3.26
N TYR A 127 -7.56 3.77 -3.27
CA TYR A 127 -8.83 4.29 -2.77
C TYR A 127 -9.48 3.28 -1.85
N PHE A 128 -9.71 3.68 -0.62
CA PHE A 128 -10.43 2.87 0.35
C PHE A 128 -11.22 3.80 1.27
N ASP A 129 -12.15 3.21 2.02
CA ASP A 129 -12.96 3.96 2.99
C ASP A 129 -12.12 4.25 4.24
N ALA A 130 -11.47 5.40 4.27
CA ALA A 130 -10.59 5.80 5.37
C ALA A 130 -11.35 5.93 6.70
N THR A 131 -12.61 6.38 6.65
CA THR A 131 -13.43 6.50 7.85
C THR A 131 -13.71 5.11 8.44
N ALA A 132 -14.09 4.14 7.60
CA ALA A 132 -14.33 2.77 8.05
C ALA A 132 -13.09 2.16 8.68
N VAL A 133 -11.91 2.37 8.08
CA VAL A 133 -10.64 1.88 8.64
C VAL A 133 -10.35 2.54 9.98
N ALA A 134 -10.54 3.86 10.09
CA ALA A 134 -10.34 4.58 11.35
C ALA A 134 -11.29 4.07 12.44
N MET A 135 -12.55 3.74 12.09
CA MET A 135 -13.51 3.15 13.02
C MET A 135 -13.07 1.78 13.50
N GLN A 136 -12.57 0.93 12.60
CA GLN A 136 -12.05 -0.39 12.98
C GLN A 136 -10.84 -0.28 13.91
N LEU A 137 -10.01 0.73 13.73
CA LEU A 137 -8.86 1.01 14.60
C LEU A 137 -9.26 1.61 15.95
N GLY A 138 -10.53 2.02 16.11
CA GLY A 138 -10.98 2.67 17.33
C GLY A 138 -10.57 4.13 17.44
N LEU A 139 -10.19 4.76 16.34
CA LEU A 139 -9.74 6.15 16.33
C LEU A 139 -10.90 7.16 16.23
N VAL A 140 -12.04 6.72 15.72
CA VAL A 140 -13.27 7.51 15.62
C VAL A 140 -14.48 6.62 15.95
N ASP A 141 -15.56 7.24 16.40
CA ASP A 141 -16.80 6.54 16.76
C ASP A 141 -17.70 6.25 15.56
#